data_d788ef32d5c45ac825d2a23235313003
#
_entry.id   d788ef32d5c45ac825d2a23235313003
#
_cell.length_a   1.000
_cell.length_b   1.000
_cell.length_c   1.000
_cell.angle_alpha   90.00
_cell.angle_beta   90.00
_cell.angle_gamma   90.00
#
_symmetry.space_group_name_H-M   'P 1'
#
loop_
_entity.id
_entity.type
_entity.pdbx_description
1 polymer ?
#
loop_
_entity_poly.entity_id
_entity_poly.type
_entity_poly.pdbx_seq_one_letter_code
_entity_poly.pdbx_strand_id
1 'polypeptide(L)'
;MTNPFLEPHAEPVRVIESIPVDGKSDLTATAIEAEKIPQPPHLIVGRAFARGGMGHVHPAQDRNLLRPVALKRLDRTFASNAFYRDGFIAEAQMTGQLEHPNIVPVHELSIDESGVPYFTMKLVQGGPFTSWLARRPPGTVERIEGGIEILLKVCDALAYAHHRGVVHRDLKPDNVMVGDFGQVYLMDWGLAKLTRSQPASGSRSMMNAPGPVGTPDYMAPEQARGNPSDVDERSDVFGLGALLFEVLCGQGPYGHERDGRVVLENAAAGRVISIDEACEPYGIAKRIRAIAERATQPDPARRYQTITEMQSDMRAFLHGGLHLPRRTFAPGAVIFREGDKGDAAYMIIGGKCRAYRTVDGVEETLAVMEPGETFGEMALILYEPRAATVQAIDAVTVLVLDQATMNEGLGLSGWTGTLVRALAQRFSDLERMVRSSGLRRT
;
A
#
# COMPACT_ATOMS: atom_id res chain seq x y z
N MET A 1 -48.95 -24.65 1.18
CA MET A 1 -48.39 -23.36 1.65
C MET A 1 -47.82 -22.67 0.43
N THR A 2 -48.54 -21.75 -0.16
CA THR A 2 -48.22 -21.02 -1.37
C THR A 2 -47.25 -19.88 -1.03
N ASN A 3 -46.20 -19.76 -1.81
CA ASN A 3 -45.17 -18.73 -1.68
C ASN A 3 -45.75 -17.36 -2.03
N PRO A 4 -45.75 -16.35 -1.12
CA PRO A 4 -46.41 -15.05 -1.37
C PRO A 4 -45.65 -14.11 -2.33
N PHE A 5 -44.55 -14.54 -2.96
CA PHE A 5 -43.75 -13.73 -3.86
C PHE A 5 -44.00 -13.99 -5.37
N LEU A 6 -45.05 -14.71 -5.74
CA LEU A 6 -45.39 -15.04 -7.12
C LEU A 6 -46.77 -14.55 -7.54
N GLU A 7 -47.18 -13.33 -7.20
CA GLU A 7 -48.36 -12.71 -7.81
C GLU A 7 -47.94 -11.69 -8.89
N PRO A 8 -48.53 -11.75 -10.10
CA PRO A 8 -48.10 -10.96 -11.27
C PRO A 8 -48.75 -9.56 -11.40
N HIS A 9 -49.10 -8.90 -10.32
CA HIS A 9 -49.64 -7.54 -10.33
C HIS A 9 -49.06 -6.66 -9.24
N ALA A 10 -47.74 -6.47 -9.28
CA ALA A 10 -47.10 -5.37 -8.55
C ALA A 10 -47.11 -4.10 -9.46
N GLU A 11 -47.76 -3.03 -8.98
CA GLU A 11 -47.63 -1.71 -9.59
C GLU A 11 -46.16 -1.33 -9.77
N PRO A 12 -45.78 -0.58 -10.81
CA PRO A 12 -44.40 -0.20 -11.04
C PRO A 12 -43.89 0.60 -9.85
N VAL A 13 -42.85 0.09 -9.19
CA VAL A 13 -42.11 0.80 -8.15
C VAL A 13 -41.73 2.16 -8.72
N ARG A 14 -42.13 3.25 -8.05
CA ARG A 14 -41.75 4.61 -8.43
C ARG A 14 -40.25 4.68 -8.51
N VAL A 15 -39.74 4.94 -9.71
CA VAL A 15 -38.32 5.15 -9.99
C VAL A 15 -37.87 6.35 -9.15
N ILE A 16 -36.96 6.15 -8.22
CA ILE A 16 -36.21 7.22 -7.59
C ILE A 16 -35.38 7.82 -8.72
N GLU A 17 -35.57 9.10 -9.02
CA GLU A 17 -34.72 9.81 -9.99
C GLU A 17 -33.25 9.59 -9.59
N SER A 18 -32.43 9.22 -10.56
CA SER A 18 -31.01 8.99 -10.37
C SER A 18 -30.37 10.21 -9.72
N ILE A 19 -29.63 10.00 -8.63
CA ILE A 19 -28.81 11.04 -8.00
C ILE A 19 -27.87 11.59 -9.09
N PRO A 20 -27.90 12.89 -9.41
CA PRO A 20 -27.02 13.46 -10.42
C PRO A 20 -25.57 13.26 -9.99
N VAL A 21 -24.78 12.60 -10.79
CA VAL A 21 -23.32 12.55 -10.63
C VAL A 21 -22.77 13.80 -11.30
N ASP A 22 -22.63 14.88 -10.53
CA ASP A 22 -21.92 16.07 -10.96
C ASP A 22 -20.43 15.74 -11.12
N GLY A 23 -19.96 15.69 -12.33
CA GLY A 23 -18.53 15.57 -12.63
C GLY A 23 -18.26 14.85 -13.95
N LYS A 24 -18.10 15.64 -14.99
CA LYS A 24 -17.60 15.32 -16.32
C LYS A 24 -16.75 14.06 -16.41
N SER A 25 -17.36 12.93 -16.70
CA SER A 25 -16.73 11.85 -17.44
C SER A 25 -17.62 11.56 -18.65
N ASP A 26 -17.09 11.74 -19.84
CA ASP A 26 -17.77 11.54 -21.15
C ASP A 26 -18.24 10.09 -21.40
N LEU A 27 -18.28 9.25 -20.39
CA LEU A 27 -18.77 7.87 -20.48
C LEU A 27 -20.30 7.75 -20.33
N THR A 28 -20.99 8.80 -19.91
CA THR A 28 -22.46 8.79 -19.76
C THR A 28 -23.19 9.28 -21.02
N ALA A 29 -22.50 9.85 -21.99
CA ALA A 29 -23.09 10.41 -23.21
C ALA A 29 -22.76 9.64 -24.50
N THR A 30 -21.83 8.69 -24.47
CA THR A 30 -21.60 7.83 -25.64
C THR A 30 -22.69 6.75 -25.60
N ALA A 31 -23.63 6.82 -26.55
CA ALA A 31 -24.59 5.75 -26.76
C ALA A 31 -23.85 4.42 -26.78
N ILE A 32 -24.13 3.56 -25.78
CA ILE A 32 -23.59 2.21 -25.72
C ILE A 32 -24.13 1.50 -26.96
N GLU A 33 -23.34 1.44 -28.05
CA GLU A 33 -23.70 0.62 -29.21
C GLU A 33 -23.73 -0.82 -28.69
N ALA A 34 -24.94 -1.36 -28.60
CA ALA A 34 -25.18 -2.72 -28.15
C ALA A 34 -24.43 -3.70 -29.06
N GLU A 35 -23.48 -4.40 -28.51
CA GLU A 35 -22.79 -5.45 -29.25
C GLU A 35 -23.78 -6.57 -29.58
N LYS A 36 -23.73 -7.15 -30.78
CA LYS A 36 -24.58 -8.29 -31.21
C LYS A 36 -24.22 -9.61 -30.52
N ILE A 37 -24.22 -9.59 -29.19
CA ILE A 37 -23.94 -10.71 -28.31
C ILE A 37 -25.24 -11.06 -27.59
N PRO A 38 -25.61 -12.35 -27.36
CA PRO A 38 -26.70 -12.71 -26.47
C PRO A 38 -26.53 -12.02 -25.11
N GLN A 39 -27.45 -11.12 -24.78
CA GLN A 39 -27.36 -10.31 -23.57
C GLN A 39 -28.28 -10.91 -22.50
N PRO A 40 -27.83 -10.97 -21.24
CA PRO A 40 -28.74 -11.27 -20.14
C PRO A 40 -29.89 -10.25 -20.13
N PRO A 41 -31.16 -10.66 -19.94
CA PRO A 41 -32.33 -9.78 -20.12
C PRO A 41 -32.32 -8.56 -19.20
N HIS A 42 -31.62 -8.61 -18.08
CA HIS A 42 -31.51 -7.53 -17.11
C HIS A 42 -30.26 -6.64 -17.29
N LEU A 43 -29.39 -6.95 -18.27
CA LEU A 43 -28.19 -6.17 -18.54
C LEU A 43 -28.22 -5.54 -19.93
N ILE A 44 -27.75 -4.31 -20.05
CA ILE A 44 -27.42 -3.69 -21.34
C ILE A 44 -25.88 -3.69 -21.41
N VAL A 45 -25.31 -4.50 -22.29
CA VAL A 45 -23.87 -4.71 -22.41
C VAL A 45 -23.31 -3.83 -23.53
N GLY A 46 -22.30 -3.03 -23.20
CA GLY A 46 -21.58 -2.20 -24.15
C GLY A 46 -20.39 -2.93 -24.81
N ARG A 47 -19.67 -2.21 -25.65
CA ARG A 47 -18.47 -2.72 -26.30
C ARG A 47 -17.36 -3.03 -25.30
N ALA A 48 -16.62 -4.12 -25.51
CA ALA A 48 -15.47 -4.48 -24.66
C ALA A 48 -14.44 -3.34 -24.59
N PHE A 49 -13.99 -3.00 -23.40
CA PHE A 49 -12.94 -2.00 -23.16
C PHE A 49 -11.62 -2.62 -22.69
N ALA A 50 -11.65 -3.88 -22.21
CA ALA A 50 -10.45 -4.59 -21.80
C ALA A 50 -10.50 -6.06 -22.22
N ARG A 51 -9.33 -6.65 -22.45
CA ARG A 51 -9.16 -8.06 -22.76
C ARG A 51 -8.20 -8.67 -21.74
N GLY A 52 -8.66 -9.69 -21.02
CA GLY A 52 -7.82 -10.53 -20.16
C GLY A 52 -7.38 -11.81 -20.89
N GLY A 53 -6.58 -12.62 -20.21
CA GLY A 53 -6.03 -13.87 -20.79
C GLY A 53 -7.11 -14.87 -21.25
N MET A 54 -8.28 -14.89 -20.62
CA MET A 54 -9.35 -15.86 -20.89
C MET A 54 -10.66 -15.22 -21.35
N GLY A 55 -10.77 -13.89 -21.40
CA GLY A 55 -12.05 -13.27 -21.71
C GLY A 55 -11.98 -11.76 -21.87
N HIS A 56 -13.16 -11.19 -22.06
CA HIS A 56 -13.37 -9.78 -22.32
C HIS A 56 -14.12 -9.11 -21.18
N VAL A 57 -13.78 -7.84 -20.89
CA VAL A 57 -14.49 -7.01 -19.90
C VAL A 57 -15.27 -5.93 -20.65
N HIS A 58 -16.56 -5.87 -20.38
CA HIS A 58 -17.50 -4.96 -20.98
C HIS A 58 -18.09 -4.02 -19.92
N PRO A 59 -18.36 -2.75 -20.23
CA PRO A 59 -19.23 -1.93 -19.40
C PRO A 59 -20.66 -2.44 -19.61
N ALA A 60 -21.43 -2.52 -18.54
CA ALA A 60 -22.83 -2.89 -18.63
C ALA A 60 -23.69 -2.05 -17.67
N GLN A 61 -24.98 -1.91 -18.02
CA GLN A 61 -25.98 -1.28 -17.15
C GLN A 61 -26.88 -2.36 -16.59
N ASP A 62 -26.90 -2.50 -15.28
CA ASP A 62 -27.86 -3.31 -14.55
C ASP A 62 -29.23 -2.57 -14.54
N ARG A 63 -30.22 -3.13 -15.22
CA ARG A 63 -31.56 -2.51 -15.39
C ARG A 63 -32.39 -2.61 -14.12
N ASN A 64 -32.11 -3.58 -13.27
CA ASN A 64 -32.88 -3.80 -12.05
C ASN A 64 -32.45 -2.83 -10.93
N LEU A 65 -31.14 -2.58 -10.81
CA LEU A 65 -30.58 -1.71 -9.79
C LEU A 65 -30.19 -0.33 -10.34
N LEU A 66 -30.37 -0.09 -11.65
CA LEU A 66 -30.06 1.16 -12.36
C LEU A 66 -28.63 1.63 -12.14
N ARG A 67 -27.67 0.70 -12.03
CA ARG A 67 -26.28 1.00 -11.76
C ARG A 67 -25.34 0.49 -12.86
N PRO A 68 -24.22 1.18 -13.13
CA PRO A 68 -23.18 0.67 -14.00
C PRO A 68 -22.42 -0.49 -13.32
N VAL A 69 -22.11 -1.53 -14.11
CA VAL A 69 -21.34 -2.69 -13.69
C VAL A 69 -20.28 -3.03 -14.75
N ALA A 70 -19.22 -3.72 -14.38
CA ALA A 70 -18.32 -4.38 -15.32
C ALA A 70 -18.78 -5.83 -15.50
N LEU A 71 -18.92 -6.28 -16.74
CA LEU A 71 -19.24 -7.65 -17.09
C LEU A 71 -17.98 -8.31 -17.67
N LYS A 72 -17.41 -9.29 -16.95
CA LYS A 72 -16.34 -10.16 -17.47
C LYS A 72 -16.99 -11.40 -18.06
N ARG A 73 -16.65 -11.72 -19.32
CA ARG A 73 -17.20 -12.84 -20.07
C ARG A 73 -16.04 -13.71 -20.59
N LEU A 74 -16.18 -15.02 -20.45
CA LEU A 74 -15.23 -15.96 -21.02
C LEU A 74 -15.25 -15.87 -22.55
N ASP A 75 -14.07 -15.92 -23.18
CA ASP A 75 -14.00 -15.99 -24.64
C ASP A 75 -14.61 -17.31 -25.14
N ARG A 76 -15.40 -17.22 -26.21
CA ARG A 76 -16.11 -18.37 -26.79
C ARG A 76 -15.16 -19.50 -27.19
N THR A 77 -13.93 -19.17 -27.59
CA THR A 77 -12.92 -20.15 -27.93
C THR A 77 -12.53 -21.05 -26.76
N PHE A 78 -12.66 -20.55 -25.54
CA PHE A 78 -12.36 -21.30 -24.32
C PHE A 78 -13.60 -21.91 -23.65
N ALA A 79 -14.81 -21.50 -24.03
CA ALA A 79 -16.03 -21.93 -23.35
C ALA A 79 -16.32 -23.44 -23.45
N SER A 80 -15.88 -24.09 -24.52
CA SER A 80 -16.00 -25.55 -24.72
C SER A 80 -14.96 -26.35 -23.93
N ASN A 81 -13.88 -25.73 -23.46
CA ASN A 81 -12.82 -26.38 -22.69
C ASN A 81 -13.12 -26.29 -21.21
N ALA A 82 -13.39 -27.41 -20.57
CA ALA A 82 -13.73 -27.48 -19.14
C ALA A 82 -12.67 -26.83 -18.23
N PHE A 83 -11.38 -26.97 -18.56
CA PHE A 83 -10.29 -26.41 -17.77
C PHE A 83 -10.38 -24.88 -17.66
N TYR A 84 -10.60 -24.18 -18.77
CA TYR A 84 -10.75 -22.71 -18.76
C TYR A 84 -12.08 -22.26 -18.18
N ARG A 85 -13.16 -23.00 -18.47
CA ARG A 85 -14.48 -22.70 -17.94
C ARG A 85 -14.51 -22.83 -16.42
N ASP A 86 -13.98 -23.92 -15.88
CA ASP A 86 -13.96 -24.18 -14.45
C ASP A 86 -13.03 -23.18 -13.74
N GLY A 87 -11.91 -22.79 -14.37
CA GLY A 87 -11.02 -21.74 -13.87
C GLY A 87 -11.70 -20.37 -13.79
N PHE A 88 -12.47 -20.00 -14.82
CA PHE A 88 -13.23 -18.74 -14.84
C PHE A 88 -14.33 -18.69 -13.77
N ILE A 89 -15.05 -19.80 -13.57
CA ILE A 89 -16.06 -19.93 -12.53
C ILE A 89 -15.40 -19.85 -11.14
N ALA A 90 -14.27 -20.54 -10.97
CA ALA A 90 -13.53 -20.54 -9.71
C ALA A 90 -13.00 -19.12 -9.35
N GLU A 91 -12.55 -18.34 -10.33
CA GLU A 91 -12.17 -16.94 -10.13
C GLU A 91 -13.33 -16.10 -9.58
N ALA A 92 -14.51 -16.19 -10.23
CA ALA A 92 -15.69 -15.46 -9.78
C ALA A 92 -16.13 -15.88 -8.37
N GLN A 93 -16.12 -17.18 -8.08
CA GLN A 93 -16.46 -17.74 -6.77
C GLN A 93 -15.46 -17.34 -5.67
N MET A 94 -14.16 -17.37 -6.00
CA MET A 94 -13.11 -16.95 -5.06
C MET A 94 -13.24 -15.47 -4.73
N THR A 95 -13.36 -14.62 -5.77
CA THR A 95 -13.52 -13.17 -5.60
C THR A 95 -14.79 -12.84 -4.82
N GLY A 96 -15.90 -13.53 -5.11
CA GLY A 96 -17.19 -13.32 -4.45
C GLY A 96 -17.21 -13.71 -2.97
N GLN A 97 -16.31 -14.58 -2.52
CA GLN A 97 -16.17 -14.96 -1.10
C GLN A 97 -15.21 -14.04 -0.33
N LEU A 98 -14.48 -13.17 -1.01
CA LEU A 98 -13.54 -12.22 -0.40
C LEU A 98 -14.22 -10.84 -0.27
N GLU A 99 -15.06 -10.69 0.76
CA GLU A 99 -15.76 -9.44 1.04
C GLU A 99 -14.85 -8.46 1.80
N HIS A 100 -14.25 -7.52 1.08
CA HIS A 100 -13.36 -6.51 1.64
C HIS A 100 -13.42 -5.20 0.85
N PRO A 101 -13.33 -4.00 1.48
CA PRO A 101 -13.46 -2.71 0.78
C PRO A 101 -12.42 -2.48 -0.32
N ASN A 102 -11.27 -3.15 -0.27
CA ASN A 102 -10.21 -3.06 -1.27
C ASN A 102 -10.11 -4.31 -2.18
N ILE A 103 -11.14 -5.16 -2.19
CA ILE A 103 -11.32 -6.25 -3.16
C ILE A 103 -12.56 -5.93 -3.99
N VAL A 104 -12.48 -6.09 -5.31
CA VAL A 104 -13.61 -5.78 -6.18
C VAL A 104 -14.80 -6.68 -5.86
N PRO A 105 -15.99 -6.14 -5.54
CA PRO A 105 -17.15 -6.96 -5.27
C PRO A 105 -17.72 -7.58 -6.56
N VAL A 106 -17.90 -8.89 -6.55
CA VAL A 106 -18.63 -9.63 -7.57
C VAL A 106 -20.12 -9.59 -7.23
N HIS A 107 -20.97 -9.29 -8.21
CA HIS A 107 -22.41 -9.11 -8.01
C HIS A 107 -23.21 -10.33 -8.44
N GLU A 108 -22.81 -10.98 -9.54
CA GLU A 108 -23.51 -12.09 -10.14
C GLU A 108 -22.54 -12.98 -10.91
N LEU A 109 -22.73 -14.29 -10.86
CA LEU A 109 -22.12 -15.27 -11.74
C LEU A 109 -23.25 -16.03 -12.46
N SER A 110 -23.22 -16.07 -13.77
CA SER A 110 -24.27 -16.71 -14.57
C SER A 110 -23.73 -17.23 -15.90
N ILE A 111 -24.62 -17.82 -16.71
CA ILE A 111 -24.32 -18.36 -18.04
C ILE A 111 -25.28 -17.70 -19.02
N ASP A 112 -24.76 -17.22 -20.16
CA ASP A 112 -25.59 -16.63 -21.19
C ASP A 112 -26.35 -17.69 -22.03
N GLU A 113 -27.26 -17.24 -22.90
CA GLU A 113 -28.05 -18.09 -23.77
C GLU A 113 -27.22 -18.98 -24.72
N SER A 114 -25.95 -18.64 -24.95
CA SER A 114 -25.00 -19.43 -25.74
C SER A 114 -24.22 -20.46 -24.90
N GLY A 115 -24.48 -20.58 -23.59
CA GLY A 115 -23.76 -21.45 -22.69
C GLY A 115 -22.41 -20.92 -22.23
N VAL A 116 -22.11 -19.63 -22.44
CA VAL A 116 -20.84 -19.00 -22.07
C VAL A 116 -20.98 -18.36 -20.69
N PRO A 117 -20.11 -18.69 -19.72
CA PRO A 117 -20.13 -18.09 -18.40
C PRO A 117 -19.69 -16.62 -18.44
N TYR A 118 -20.34 -15.81 -17.61
CA TYR A 118 -19.98 -14.44 -17.32
C TYR A 118 -20.20 -14.15 -15.84
N PHE A 119 -19.54 -13.10 -15.34
CA PHE A 119 -19.87 -12.54 -14.04
C PHE A 119 -19.87 -11.02 -14.10
N THR A 120 -20.68 -10.40 -13.24
CA THR A 120 -20.71 -8.95 -13.08
C THR A 120 -20.00 -8.55 -11.79
N MET A 121 -19.33 -7.43 -11.85
CA MET A 121 -18.60 -6.84 -10.72
C MET A 121 -18.73 -5.32 -10.74
N LYS A 122 -18.28 -4.66 -9.69
CA LYS A 122 -18.24 -3.20 -9.65
C LYS A 122 -17.43 -2.64 -10.82
N LEU A 123 -18.03 -1.72 -11.56
CA LEU A 123 -17.30 -0.89 -12.52
C LEU A 123 -16.54 0.19 -11.74
N VAL A 124 -15.22 0.08 -11.70
CA VAL A 124 -14.35 1.06 -11.04
C VAL A 124 -14.15 2.24 -11.98
N GLN A 125 -14.55 3.44 -11.55
CA GLN A 125 -14.27 4.69 -12.27
C GLN A 125 -12.83 5.09 -11.94
N GLY A 126 -11.94 5.06 -12.94
CA GLY A 126 -10.52 5.28 -12.78
C GLY A 126 -9.70 4.44 -13.76
N GLY A 127 -8.54 3.99 -13.36
CA GLY A 127 -7.65 3.19 -14.20
C GLY A 127 -6.73 2.27 -13.42
N PRO A 128 -5.98 1.40 -14.12
CA PRO A 128 -5.00 0.55 -13.49
C PRO A 128 -3.85 1.37 -12.89
N PHE A 129 -3.21 0.83 -11.88
CA PHE A 129 -2.07 1.46 -11.20
C PHE A 129 -0.90 1.74 -12.18
N THR A 130 -0.75 0.90 -13.21
CA THR A 130 0.16 1.17 -14.35
C THR A 130 -0.06 2.56 -14.94
N SER A 131 -1.32 2.94 -15.20
CA SER A 131 -1.65 4.26 -15.75
C SER A 131 -1.42 5.38 -14.73
N TRP A 132 -1.60 5.10 -13.46
CA TRP A 132 -1.32 6.05 -12.37
C TRP A 132 0.19 6.31 -12.25
N LEU A 133 1.02 5.26 -12.32
CA LEU A 133 2.47 5.32 -12.30
C LEU A 133 3.04 6.05 -13.51
N ALA A 134 2.51 5.77 -14.72
CA ALA A 134 2.99 6.37 -15.97
C ALA A 134 2.88 7.91 -16.00
N ARG A 135 1.94 8.48 -15.25
CA ARG A 135 1.73 9.94 -15.15
C ARG A 135 2.62 10.63 -14.12
N ARG A 136 3.41 9.88 -13.36
CA ARG A 136 4.24 10.39 -12.25
C ARG A 136 5.67 9.89 -12.40
N PRO A 137 6.65 10.78 -12.65
CA PRO A 137 8.04 10.35 -12.78
C PRO A 137 8.59 9.68 -11.53
N PRO A 138 9.45 8.66 -11.64
CA PRO A 138 10.16 8.08 -10.50
C PRO A 138 10.90 9.14 -9.70
N GLY A 139 11.01 8.95 -8.38
CA GLY A 139 11.71 9.88 -7.49
C GLY A 139 10.90 11.07 -7.01
N THR A 140 9.72 11.34 -7.58
CA THR A 140 8.85 12.42 -7.10
C THR A 140 8.16 12.05 -5.79
N VAL A 141 8.02 13.01 -4.88
CA VAL A 141 7.32 12.82 -3.60
C VAL A 141 5.89 12.33 -3.83
N GLU A 142 5.17 12.93 -4.79
CA GLU A 142 3.81 12.54 -5.14
C GLU A 142 3.70 11.07 -5.57
N ARG A 143 4.69 10.56 -6.35
CA ARG A 143 4.72 9.15 -6.74
C ARG A 143 5.01 8.24 -5.57
N ILE A 144 5.96 8.61 -4.71
CA ILE A 144 6.37 7.78 -3.58
C ILE A 144 5.26 7.73 -2.52
N GLU A 145 4.80 8.87 -2.03
CA GLU A 145 3.77 8.94 -0.99
C GLU A 145 2.43 8.37 -1.48
N GLY A 146 1.93 8.87 -2.62
CA GLY A 146 0.68 8.37 -3.19
C GLY A 146 0.75 6.89 -3.60
N GLY A 147 1.89 6.42 -4.10
CA GLY A 147 2.12 5.00 -4.41
C GLY A 147 2.07 4.14 -3.15
N ILE A 148 2.71 4.57 -2.06
CA ILE A 148 2.67 3.86 -0.77
C ILE A 148 1.24 3.85 -0.19
N GLU A 149 0.50 4.96 -0.27
CA GLU A 149 -0.90 5.01 0.17
C GLU A 149 -1.78 4.01 -0.59
N ILE A 150 -1.57 3.85 -1.91
CA ILE A 150 -2.25 2.84 -2.72
C ILE A 150 -1.85 1.44 -2.25
N LEU A 151 -0.54 1.18 -2.08
CA LEU A 151 -0.05 -0.12 -1.64
C LEU A 151 -0.50 -0.49 -0.23
N LEU A 152 -0.69 0.48 0.68
CA LEU A 152 -1.26 0.21 2.01
C LEU A 152 -2.68 -0.35 1.93
N LYS A 153 -3.50 0.09 0.97
CA LYS A 153 -4.84 -0.46 0.73
C LYS A 153 -4.79 -1.85 0.08
N VAL A 154 -3.78 -2.09 -0.77
CA VAL A 154 -3.49 -3.45 -1.29
C VAL A 154 -3.09 -4.37 -0.14
N CYS A 155 -2.28 -3.88 0.85
CA CYS A 155 -1.97 -4.64 2.05
C CYS A 155 -3.22 -5.05 2.85
N ASP A 156 -4.18 -4.13 3.01
CA ASP A 156 -5.43 -4.43 3.74
C ASP A 156 -6.19 -5.58 3.05
N ALA A 157 -6.28 -5.56 1.69
CA ALA A 157 -6.88 -6.64 0.90
C ALA A 157 -6.14 -7.98 1.06
N LEU A 158 -4.80 -7.96 0.94
CA LEU A 158 -3.98 -9.17 1.04
C LEU A 158 -3.98 -9.75 2.45
N ALA A 159 -3.89 -8.92 3.49
CA ALA A 159 -3.94 -9.38 4.88
C ALA A 159 -5.27 -10.08 5.19
N TYR A 160 -6.39 -9.54 4.67
CA TYR A 160 -7.69 -10.19 4.77
C TYR A 160 -7.72 -11.53 4.00
N ALA A 161 -7.24 -11.56 2.77
CA ALA A 161 -7.21 -12.79 1.97
C ALA A 161 -6.32 -13.87 2.62
N HIS A 162 -5.15 -13.52 3.13
CA HIS A 162 -4.25 -14.42 3.85
C HIS A 162 -4.91 -14.96 5.13
N HIS A 163 -5.64 -14.12 5.87
CA HIS A 163 -6.42 -14.58 7.03
C HIS A 163 -7.47 -15.63 6.62
N ARG A 164 -8.05 -15.50 5.42
CA ARG A 164 -8.97 -16.49 4.83
C ARG A 164 -8.25 -17.70 4.23
N GLY A 165 -6.92 -17.73 4.26
CA GLY A 165 -6.09 -18.77 3.68
C GLY A 165 -5.99 -18.73 2.15
N VAL A 166 -6.10 -17.54 1.55
CA VAL A 166 -6.02 -17.31 0.11
C VAL A 166 -4.78 -16.50 -0.23
N VAL A 167 -3.95 -16.99 -1.15
CA VAL A 167 -2.76 -16.32 -1.71
C VAL A 167 -3.06 -15.87 -3.13
N HIS A 168 -2.76 -14.63 -3.48
CA HIS A 168 -3.13 -14.01 -4.76
C HIS A 168 -2.31 -14.51 -5.95
N ARG A 169 -0.98 -14.54 -5.84
CA ARG A 169 0.03 -15.04 -6.79
C ARG A 169 0.23 -14.25 -8.10
N ASP A 170 -0.54 -13.23 -8.39
CA ASP A 170 -0.37 -12.39 -9.60
C ASP A 170 -0.47 -10.91 -9.27
N LEU A 171 0.33 -10.44 -8.30
CA LEU A 171 0.42 -9.02 -7.97
C LEU A 171 1.20 -8.30 -9.06
N LYS A 172 0.54 -7.34 -9.70
CA LYS A 172 1.11 -6.45 -10.72
C LYS A 172 0.31 -5.15 -10.76
N PRO A 173 0.84 -4.06 -11.33
CA PRO A 173 0.13 -2.78 -11.38
C PRO A 173 -1.20 -2.84 -12.11
N ASP A 174 -1.33 -3.72 -13.13
CA ASP A 174 -2.59 -3.87 -13.89
C ASP A 174 -3.72 -4.49 -13.07
N ASN A 175 -3.38 -5.27 -12.03
CA ASN A 175 -4.35 -5.90 -11.13
C ASN A 175 -4.73 -5.00 -9.94
N VAL A 176 -4.21 -3.77 -9.87
CA VAL A 176 -4.58 -2.77 -8.88
C VAL A 176 -5.31 -1.62 -9.57
N MET A 177 -6.61 -1.49 -9.33
CA MET A 177 -7.42 -0.40 -9.87
C MET A 177 -7.45 0.77 -8.90
N VAL A 178 -7.09 1.95 -9.41
CA VAL A 178 -7.11 3.22 -8.68
C VAL A 178 -8.26 4.06 -9.21
N GLY A 179 -9.29 4.21 -8.40
CA GLY A 179 -10.47 4.98 -8.72
C GLY A 179 -10.47 6.38 -8.12
N ASP A 180 -11.52 7.14 -8.42
CA ASP A 180 -11.76 8.45 -7.85
C ASP A 180 -12.00 8.35 -6.33
N PHE A 181 -11.88 9.49 -5.62
CA PHE A 181 -12.08 9.59 -4.17
C PHE A 181 -11.22 8.61 -3.35
N GLY A 182 -10.03 8.27 -3.84
CA GLY A 182 -9.10 7.41 -3.15
C GLY A 182 -9.53 5.94 -3.11
N GLN A 183 -10.38 5.48 -3.99
CA GLN A 183 -10.75 4.07 -4.10
C GLN A 183 -9.57 3.25 -4.66
N VAL A 184 -9.28 2.11 -4.05
CA VAL A 184 -8.29 1.16 -4.54
C VAL A 184 -8.89 -0.24 -4.43
N TYR A 185 -8.82 -1.00 -5.51
CA TYR A 185 -9.32 -2.37 -5.56
C TYR A 185 -8.26 -3.31 -6.12
N LEU A 186 -7.99 -4.39 -5.39
CA LEU A 186 -7.21 -5.52 -5.88
C LEU A 186 -8.13 -6.42 -6.69
N MET A 187 -7.71 -6.70 -7.93
CA MET A 187 -8.47 -7.41 -8.96
C MET A 187 -7.82 -8.77 -9.26
N ASP A 188 -8.53 -9.58 -10.04
CA ASP A 188 -8.02 -10.79 -10.72
C ASP A 188 -7.46 -11.87 -9.78
N TRP A 189 -8.37 -12.57 -9.09
CA TRP A 189 -8.09 -13.71 -8.22
C TRP A 189 -8.08 -15.05 -8.96
N GLY A 190 -7.97 -15.03 -10.30
CA GLY A 190 -8.01 -16.23 -11.16
C GLY A 190 -6.86 -17.22 -10.94
N LEU A 191 -5.74 -16.73 -10.38
CA LEU A 191 -4.58 -17.53 -10.03
C LEU A 191 -4.46 -17.80 -8.52
N ALA A 192 -5.44 -17.35 -7.71
CA ALA A 192 -5.38 -17.49 -6.26
C ALA A 192 -5.32 -18.96 -5.81
N LYS A 193 -4.62 -19.20 -4.68
CA LYS A 193 -4.41 -20.54 -4.11
C LYS A 193 -4.95 -20.58 -2.69
N LEU A 194 -5.64 -21.68 -2.33
CA LEU A 194 -6.04 -21.98 -0.97
C LEU A 194 -4.90 -22.70 -0.23
N THR A 195 -4.44 -22.14 0.89
CA THR A 195 -3.34 -22.72 1.69
C THR A 195 -3.84 -23.70 2.76
N ARG A 196 -5.14 -23.63 3.15
CA ARG A 196 -5.71 -24.39 4.27
C ARG A 196 -6.63 -25.55 3.85
N SER A 197 -6.92 -25.72 2.56
CA SER A 197 -7.78 -26.80 2.08
C SER A 197 -6.95 -27.90 1.44
N GLN A 198 -7.15 -29.16 1.86
CA GLN A 198 -6.74 -30.30 1.04
C GLN A 198 -7.55 -30.23 -0.26
N PRO A 199 -6.93 -30.38 -1.44
CA PRO A 199 -7.69 -30.40 -2.68
C PRO A 199 -8.68 -31.54 -2.61
N ALA A 200 -9.97 -31.22 -2.79
CA ALA A 200 -10.99 -32.26 -3.01
C ALA A 200 -10.51 -33.13 -4.18
N SER A 201 -10.37 -34.40 -3.93
CA SER A 201 -9.84 -35.40 -4.86
C SER A 201 -10.55 -35.27 -6.23
N GLY A 202 -9.83 -34.83 -7.25
CA GLY A 202 -10.25 -34.93 -8.65
C GLY A 202 -10.33 -33.65 -9.48
N SER A 203 -10.30 -32.44 -8.91
CA SER A 203 -10.40 -31.22 -9.70
C SER A 203 -9.01 -30.71 -10.13
N ARG A 204 -8.63 -30.90 -11.41
CA ARG A 204 -7.50 -30.22 -12.05
C ARG A 204 -7.89 -28.76 -12.34
N SER A 205 -7.94 -27.94 -11.30
CA SER A 205 -8.13 -26.50 -11.46
C SER A 205 -6.83 -25.83 -11.90
N MET A 206 -6.91 -24.73 -12.66
CA MET A 206 -5.77 -23.83 -12.94
C MET A 206 -5.03 -23.40 -11.68
N MET A 207 -5.73 -23.35 -10.55
CA MET A 207 -5.18 -23.01 -9.23
C MET A 207 -4.05 -23.94 -8.76
N ASN A 208 -4.01 -25.20 -9.24
CA ASN A 208 -3.05 -26.22 -8.81
C ASN A 208 -2.24 -26.81 -10.00
N ALA A 209 -2.26 -26.14 -11.15
CA ALA A 209 -1.48 -26.60 -12.31
C ALA A 209 0.03 -26.49 -11.99
N PRO A 210 0.84 -27.54 -12.30
CA PRO A 210 2.28 -27.44 -12.20
C PRO A 210 2.82 -26.49 -13.27
N GLY A 211 3.87 -25.76 -12.92
CA GLY A 211 4.52 -24.79 -13.80
C GLY A 211 4.47 -23.36 -13.23
N PRO A 212 5.26 -22.44 -13.81
CA PRO A 212 5.24 -21.05 -13.41
C PRO A 212 3.90 -20.41 -13.75
N VAL A 213 3.31 -19.70 -12.77
CA VAL A 213 1.99 -19.08 -12.89
C VAL A 213 2.08 -17.66 -12.35
N GLY A 214 1.67 -16.67 -13.14
CA GLY A 214 1.72 -15.24 -12.83
C GLY A 214 2.50 -14.44 -13.87
N THR A 215 2.76 -13.18 -13.60
CA THR A 215 3.48 -12.26 -14.48
C THR A 215 4.97 -12.24 -14.12
N PRO A 216 5.89 -12.66 -15.01
CA PRO A 216 7.31 -12.88 -14.69
C PRO A 216 7.99 -11.69 -14.01
N ASP A 217 7.67 -10.45 -14.42
CA ASP A 217 8.29 -9.21 -13.92
C ASP A 217 8.09 -8.97 -12.41
N TYR A 218 7.05 -9.55 -11.81
CA TYR A 218 6.68 -9.39 -10.39
C TYR A 218 6.69 -10.72 -9.64
N MET A 219 7.05 -11.82 -10.32
CA MET A 219 6.91 -13.17 -9.82
C MET A 219 7.97 -13.49 -8.77
N ALA A 220 7.56 -14.10 -7.67
CA ALA A 220 8.50 -14.60 -6.66
C ALA A 220 9.32 -15.79 -7.19
N PRO A 221 10.59 -15.98 -6.76
CA PRO A 221 11.44 -17.06 -7.25
C PRO A 221 10.84 -18.46 -7.10
N GLU A 222 10.16 -18.74 -6.00
CA GLU A 222 9.47 -20.03 -5.77
C GLU A 222 8.30 -20.24 -6.73
N GLN A 223 7.58 -19.17 -7.13
CA GLN A 223 6.54 -19.25 -8.17
C GLN A 223 7.16 -19.53 -9.54
N ALA A 224 8.26 -18.84 -9.87
CA ALA A 224 8.96 -19.01 -11.14
C ALA A 224 9.54 -20.42 -11.33
N ARG A 225 9.93 -21.10 -10.23
CA ARG A 225 10.35 -22.51 -10.25
C ARG A 225 9.19 -23.47 -10.54
N GLY A 226 7.95 -23.01 -10.41
CA GLY A 226 6.77 -23.76 -10.83
C GLY A 226 6.34 -24.91 -9.92
N ASN A 227 6.82 -24.97 -8.66
CA ASN A 227 6.36 -25.96 -7.68
C ASN A 227 5.26 -25.33 -6.78
N PRO A 228 3.98 -25.73 -6.94
CA PRO A 228 2.89 -25.14 -6.18
C PRO A 228 3.01 -25.31 -4.66
N SER A 229 3.73 -26.33 -4.16
CA SER A 229 3.88 -26.57 -2.72
C SER A 229 4.75 -25.52 -2.03
N ASP A 230 5.64 -24.85 -2.77
CA ASP A 230 6.60 -23.90 -2.23
C ASP A 230 6.01 -22.48 -2.13
N VAL A 231 4.83 -22.26 -2.73
CA VAL A 231 4.14 -20.98 -2.79
C VAL A 231 3.23 -20.81 -1.59
N ASP A 232 3.48 -19.79 -0.79
CA ASP A 232 2.68 -19.39 0.36
C ASP A 232 2.45 -17.86 0.40
N GLU A 233 1.98 -17.32 1.52
CA GLU A 233 1.68 -15.90 1.72
C GLU A 233 2.90 -14.99 1.48
N ARG A 234 4.12 -15.52 1.64
CA ARG A 234 5.37 -14.79 1.42
C ARG A 234 5.69 -14.57 -0.06
N SER A 235 5.01 -15.28 -0.95
CA SER A 235 5.07 -15.00 -2.39
C SER A 235 4.33 -13.70 -2.73
N ASP A 236 3.20 -13.41 -2.06
CA ASP A 236 2.52 -12.12 -2.17
C ASP A 236 3.32 -10.98 -1.54
N VAL A 237 4.07 -11.25 -0.46
CA VAL A 237 5.03 -10.27 0.10
C VAL A 237 6.06 -9.86 -0.94
N PHE A 238 6.61 -10.83 -1.70
CA PHE A 238 7.54 -10.53 -2.79
C PHE A 238 6.87 -9.68 -3.88
N GLY A 239 5.68 -10.07 -4.35
CA GLY A 239 4.93 -9.32 -5.37
C GLY A 239 4.60 -7.90 -4.93
N LEU A 240 4.21 -7.70 -3.66
CA LEU A 240 4.00 -6.37 -3.08
C LEU A 240 5.30 -5.57 -3.01
N GLY A 241 6.42 -6.23 -2.66
CA GLY A 241 7.76 -5.65 -2.71
C GLY A 241 8.16 -5.22 -4.13
N ALA A 242 7.81 -6.03 -5.14
CA ALA A 242 8.04 -5.73 -6.55
C ALA A 242 7.22 -4.49 -7.01
N LEU A 243 5.97 -4.36 -6.54
CA LEU A 243 5.17 -3.15 -6.76
C LEU A 243 5.79 -1.92 -6.10
N LEU A 244 6.28 -2.05 -4.87
CA LEU A 244 6.98 -0.96 -4.19
C LEU A 244 8.28 -0.59 -4.91
N PHE A 245 9.04 -1.58 -5.40
CA PHE A 245 10.24 -1.37 -6.21
C PHE A 245 9.94 -0.51 -7.45
N GLU A 246 8.83 -0.80 -8.15
CA GLU A 246 8.40 -0.03 -9.30
C GLU A 246 7.91 1.38 -8.94
N VAL A 247 7.22 1.55 -7.83
CA VAL A 247 6.86 2.88 -7.30
C VAL A 247 8.12 3.74 -7.13
N LEU A 248 9.17 3.18 -6.56
CA LEU A 248 10.40 3.89 -6.24
C LEU A 248 11.26 4.17 -7.48
N CYS A 249 11.50 3.14 -8.30
CA CYS A 249 12.53 3.18 -9.34
C CYS A 249 11.95 3.19 -10.77
N GLY A 250 10.65 3.01 -10.95
CA GLY A 250 10.00 2.97 -12.28
C GLY A 250 10.22 1.66 -13.05
N GLN A 251 10.72 0.63 -12.39
CA GLN A 251 10.94 -0.71 -12.94
C GLN A 251 10.75 -1.79 -11.86
N GLY A 252 10.47 -3.00 -12.29
CA GLY A 252 10.36 -4.16 -11.38
C GLY A 252 11.73 -4.69 -10.94
N PRO A 253 11.75 -5.69 -10.03
CA PRO A 253 12.97 -6.23 -9.42
C PRO A 253 13.87 -6.99 -10.41
N TYR A 254 13.42 -7.25 -11.61
CA TYR A 254 14.21 -7.91 -12.66
C TYR A 254 14.68 -6.97 -13.77
N GLY A 255 14.52 -5.65 -13.56
CA GLY A 255 15.01 -4.60 -14.45
C GLY A 255 14.14 -4.40 -15.69
N HIS A 256 14.77 -3.87 -16.75
CA HIS A 256 14.12 -3.51 -18.02
C HIS A 256 14.20 -4.64 -19.09
N GLU A 257 14.44 -5.87 -18.69
CA GLU A 257 14.46 -6.99 -19.64
C GLU A 257 13.08 -7.15 -20.31
N ARG A 258 13.07 -7.33 -21.63
CA ARG A 258 11.84 -7.44 -22.44
C ARG A 258 11.52 -8.85 -22.90
N ASP A 259 12.51 -9.74 -22.88
CA ASP A 259 12.25 -11.16 -23.18
C ASP A 259 11.68 -11.85 -21.94
N GLY A 260 10.39 -12.16 -21.96
CA GLY A 260 9.70 -12.79 -20.84
C GLY A 260 10.30 -14.14 -20.42
N ARG A 261 11.04 -14.84 -21.30
CA ARG A 261 11.76 -16.08 -20.92
C ARG A 261 12.98 -15.73 -20.06
N VAL A 262 13.73 -14.72 -20.45
CA VAL A 262 14.91 -14.26 -19.67
C VAL A 262 14.46 -13.73 -18.33
N VAL A 263 13.35 -12.97 -18.28
CA VAL A 263 12.75 -12.49 -17.01
C VAL A 263 12.37 -13.69 -16.13
N LEU A 264 11.71 -14.70 -16.68
CA LEU A 264 11.32 -15.90 -15.93
C LEU A 264 12.54 -16.68 -15.42
N GLU A 265 13.61 -16.80 -16.22
CA GLU A 265 14.86 -17.43 -15.80
C GLU A 265 15.53 -16.64 -14.67
N ASN A 266 15.55 -15.30 -14.75
CA ASN A 266 16.04 -14.43 -13.69
C ASN A 266 15.22 -14.59 -12.42
N ALA A 267 13.90 -14.62 -12.54
CA ALA A 267 12.98 -14.84 -11.42
C ALA A 267 13.24 -16.20 -10.76
N ALA A 268 13.29 -17.30 -11.52
CA ALA A 268 13.54 -18.63 -10.98
C ALA A 268 14.92 -18.76 -10.30
N ALA A 269 15.92 -18.03 -10.81
CA ALA A 269 17.25 -17.97 -10.22
C ALA A 269 17.35 -17.00 -9.03
N GLY A 270 16.33 -16.18 -8.77
CA GLY A 270 16.35 -15.16 -7.73
C GLY A 270 17.31 -14.00 -8.01
N ARG A 271 17.54 -13.65 -9.27
CA ARG A 271 18.44 -12.57 -9.70
C ARG A 271 17.75 -11.22 -9.64
N VAL A 272 17.49 -10.76 -8.43
CA VAL A 272 16.93 -9.43 -8.18
C VAL A 272 18.02 -8.38 -8.33
N ILE A 273 17.76 -7.29 -9.07
CA ILE A 273 18.71 -6.17 -9.22
C ILE A 273 18.83 -5.39 -7.92
N SER A 274 19.98 -4.71 -7.72
CA SER A 274 20.19 -3.86 -6.56
C SER A 274 19.22 -2.68 -6.57
N ILE A 275 18.42 -2.53 -5.52
CA ILE A 275 17.53 -1.38 -5.38
C ILE A 275 18.31 -0.08 -5.15
N ASP A 276 19.47 -0.17 -4.52
CA ASP A 276 20.33 1.00 -4.30
C ASP A 276 20.82 1.57 -5.64
N GLU A 277 21.30 0.70 -6.53
CA GLU A 277 21.69 1.09 -7.89
C GLU A 277 20.51 1.60 -8.73
N ALA A 278 19.36 0.91 -8.68
CA ALA A 278 18.16 1.30 -9.42
C ALA A 278 17.57 2.64 -8.97
N CYS A 279 17.72 2.97 -7.70
CA CYS A 279 17.20 4.21 -7.11
C CYS A 279 18.23 5.34 -7.01
N GLU A 280 19.51 5.09 -7.34
CA GLU A 280 20.58 6.11 -7.29
C GLU A 280 20.21 7.41 -8.01
N PRO A 281 19.64 7.38 -9.24
CA PRO A 281 19.29 8.59 -9.97
C PRO A 281 18.22 9.47 -9.31
N TYR A 282 17.46 8.90 -8.37
CA TYR A 282 16.25 9.52 -7.82
C TYR A 282 16.39 10.02 -6.38
N GLY A 283 17.51 9.74 -5.71
CA GLY A 283 17.75 10.20 -4.33
C GLY A 283 16.74 9.65 -3.29
N ILE A 284 16.24 8.43 -3.51
CA ILE A 284 15.22 7.80 -2.67
C ILE A 284 15.77 7.53 -1.26
N ALA A 285 15.02 7.85 -0.22
CA ALA A 285 15.41 7.63 1.17
C ALA A 285 15.75 6.14 1.44
N LYS A 286 16.88 5.89 2.14
CA LYS A 286 17.38 4.55 2.43
C LYS A 286 16.35 3.66 3.13
N ARG A 287 15.54 4.26 4.03
CA ARG A 287 14.55 3.53 4.82
C ARG A 287 13.49 2.85 3.94
N ILE A 288 12.93 3.55 2.93
CA ILE A 288 11.92 2.95 2.06
C ILE A 288 12.53 1.95 1.08
N ARG A 289 13.77 2.18 0.63
CA ARG A 289 14.53 1.22 -0.18
C ARG A 289 14.75 -0.09 0.57
N ALA A 290 15.14 -0.02 1.85
CA ALA A 290 15.32 -1.20 2.71
C ALA A 290 14.04 -2.04 2.89
N ILE A 291 12.85 -1.39 2.87
CA ILE A 291 11.56 -2.11 2.90
C ILE A 291 11.38 -2.92 1.62
N ALA A 292 11.59 -2.31 0.45
CA ALA A 292 11.47 -3.00 -0.83
C ALA A 292 12.53 -4.12 -0.96
N GLU A 293 13.77 -3.86 -0.57
CA GLU A 293 14.87 -4.84 -0.57
C GLU A 293 14.54 -6.06 0.30
N ARG A 294 14.05 -5.85 1.53
CA ARG A 294 13.65 -6.95 2.41
C ARG A 294 12.49 -7.74 1.84
N ALA A 295 11.48 -7.07 1.26
CA ALA A 295 10.34 -7.74 0.67
C ALA A 295 10.71 -8.60 -0.55
N THR A 296 11.68 -8.15 -1.37
CA THR A 296 12.12 -8.83 -2.59
C THR A 296 13.31 -9.77 -2.39
N GLN A 297 13.63 -10.17 -1.14
CA GLN A 297 14.67 -11.18 -0.90
C GLN A 297 14.33 -12.49 -1.61
N PRO A 298 15.29 -13.12 -2.32
CA PRO A 298 15.09 -14.39 -3.01
C PRO A 298 14.66 -15.54 -2.09
N ASP A 299 15.18 -15.57 -0.88
CA ASP A 299 14.81 -16.54 0.17
C ASP A 299 13.55 -16.03 0.92
N PRO A 300 12.42 -16.77 0.89
CA PRO A 300 11.21 -16.40 1.61
C PRO A 300 11.41 -16.22 3.12
N ALA A 301 12.35 -16.94 3.73
CA ALA A 301 12.63 -16.83 5.17
C ALA A 301 13.26 -15.47 5.55
N ARG A 302 13.88 -14.77 4.59
CA ARG A 302 14.51 -13.47 4.80
C ARG A 302 13.58 -12.29 4.51
N ARG A 303 12.38 -12.53 3.97
CA ARG A 303 11.36 -11.52 3.72
C ARG A 303 10.61 -11.13 4.99
N TYR A 304 9.69 -10.20 4.88
CA TYR A 304 8.61 -10.09 5.85
C TYR A 304 7.81 -11.39 5.89
N GLN A 305 7.46 -11.86 7.08
CA GLN A 305 6.72 -13.11 7.21
C GLN A 305 5.21 -12.91 7.02
N THR A 306 4.73 -11.69 7.18
CA THR A 306 3.34 -11.31 6.93
C THR A 306 3.26 -9.97 6.18
N ILE A 307 2.15 -9.76 5.45
CA ILE A 307 1.82 -8.47 4.83
C ILE A 307 1.73 -7.37 5.89
N THR A 308 1.20 -7.68 7.07
CA THR A 308 1.00 -6.72 8.15
C THR A 308 2.33 -6.16 8.70
N GLU A 309 3.39 -6.97 8.74
CA GLU A 309 4.73 -6.49 9.09
C GLU A 309 5.24 -5.44 8.09
N MET A 310 5.17 -5.76 6.79
CA MET A 310 5.58 -4.83 5.73
C MET A 310 4.73 -3.55 5.74
N GLN A 311 3.41 -3.70 5.93
CA GLN A 311 2.48 -2.58 6.03
C GLN A 311 2.84 -1.63 7.18
N SER A 312 3.22 -2.18 8.33
CA SER A 312 3.64 -1.39 9.50
C SER A 312 4.86 -0.52 9.18
N ASP A 313 5.87 -1.08 8.50
CA ASP A 313 7.08 -0.34 8.13
C ASP A 313 6.80 0.75 7.07
N MET A 314 5.92 0.47 6.08
CA MET A 314 5.48 1.46 5.10
C MET A 314 4.69 2.60 5.76
N ARG A 315 3.77 2.31 6.69
CA ARG A 315 3.05 3.34 7.46
C ARG A 315 4.00 4.19 8.30
N ALA A 316 4.96 3.55 8.96
CA ALA A 316 5.98 4.25 9.73
C ALA A 316 6.85 5.17 8.87
N PHE A 317 7.09 4.84 7.61
CA PHE A 317 7.77 5.72 6.66
C PHE A 317 6.92 6.96 6.31
N LEU A 318 5.64 6.79 5.93
CA LEU A 318 4.74 7.90 5.57
C LEU A 318 4.51 8.89 6.72
N HIS A 319 4.42 8.38 7.95
CA HIS A 319 4.20 9.24 9.12
C HIS A 319 5.49 9.88 9.67
N GLY A 320 6.52 10.01 8.83
CA GLY A 320 7.76 10.71 9.20
C GLY A 320 8.54 10.05 10.33
N GLY A 321 8.46 8.71 10.42
CA GLY A 321 9.23 7.98 11.43
C GLY A 321 8.70 8.10 12.86
N LEU A 322 7.39 8.24 13.05
CA LEU A 322 6.75 8.20 14.38
C LEU A 322 6.89 6.84 15.12
N HIS A 323 7.67 5.90 14.60
CA HIS A 323 8.31 4.84 15.37
C HIS A 323 9.63 5.33 15.95
N LEU A 324 9.61 6.54 16.53
CA LEU A 324 10.73 6.99 17.34
C LEU A 324 10.89 6.03 18.52
N PRO A 325 12.10 5.53 18.78
CA PRO A 325 12.35 4.67 19.93
C PRO A 325 11.83 5.32 21.20
N ARG A 326 11.12 4.55 22.00
CA ARG A 326 10.66 5.01 23.33
C ARG A 326 11.74 4.71 24.35
N ARG A 327 12.05 5.69 25.20
CA ARG A 327 12.87 5.50 26.40
C ARG A 327 12.11 5.94 27.63
N THR A 328 12.22 5.18 28.70
CA THR A 328 11.65 5.53 29.99
C THR A 328 12.79 5.78 30.98
N PHE A 329 12.68 6.88 31.72
CA PHE A 329 13.61 7.30 32.76
C PHE A 329 12.92 7.28 34.12
N ALA A 330 13.64 6.77 35.13
CA ALA A 330 13.13 6.78 36.50
C ALA A 330 13.14 8.21 37.08
N PRO A 331 12.32 8.50 38.10
CA PRO A 331 12.37 9.78 38.81
C PRO A 331 13.79 10.12 39.28
N GLY A 332 14.23 11.34 39.04
CA GLY A 332 15.57 11.82 39.38
C GLY A 332 16.67 11.44 38.38
N ALA A 333 16.38 10.62 37.37
CA ALA A 333 17.37 10.23 36.34
C ALA A 333 17.77 11.43 35.49
N VAL A 334 19.07 11.63 35.26
CA VAL A 334 19.59 12.64 34.31
C VAL A 334 19.53 12.05 32.90
N ILE A 335 18.85 12.73 31.99
CA ILE A 335 18.68 12.33 30.59
C ILE A 335 19.93 12.66 29.78
N PHE A 336 20.45 13.89 29.97
CA PHE A 336 21.76 14.35 29.50
C PHE A 336 22.24 15.54 30.36
N ARG A 337 23.51 15.86 30.28
CA ARG A 337 24.15 16.96 31.03
C ARG A 337 24.48 18.14 30.12
N GLU A 338 24.56 19.34 30.71
CA GLU A 338 25.12 20.50 30.04
C GLU A 338 26.54 20.18 29.52
N GLY A 339 26.82 20.60 28.28
CA GLY A 339 28.10 20.35 27.60
C GLY A 339 28.21 18.98 26.92
N ASP A 340 27.29 18.04 27.15
CA ASP A 340 27.29 16.75 26.44
C ASP A 340 27.07 16.96 24.93
N LYS A 341 27.51 15.97 24.13
CA LYS A 341 27.27 15.99 22.69
C LYS A 341 25.76 15.84 22.40
N GLY A 342 25.23 16.70 21.52
CA GLY A 342 23.84 16.65 21.07
C GLY A 342 23.62 15.59 19.98
N ASP A 343 23.31 14.34 20.36
CA ASP A 343 23.11 13.19 19.48
C ASP A 343 21.64 12.84 19.20
N ALA A 344 20.72 13.35 20.03
CA ALA A 344 19.28 13.12 19.90
C ALA A 344 18.46 14.30 20.43
N ALA A 345 17.25 14.46 19.91
CA ALA A 345 16.17 15.27 20.50
C ALA A 345 15.12 14.34 21.13
N TYR A 346 14.31 14.88 22.02
CA TYR A 346 13.36 14.12 22.81
C TYR A 346 11.99 14.82 22.82
N MET A 347 10.90 14.05 22.69
CA MET A 347 9.52 14.51 22.90
C MET A 347 8.92 13.76 24.08
N ILE A 348 8.42 14.48 25.07
CA ILE A 348 7.78 13.90 26.25
C ILE A 348 6.40 13.37 25.86
N ILE A 349 6.13 12.09 26.13
CA ILE A 349 4.81 11.45 25.95
C ILE A 349 4.15 11.09 27.29
N GLY A 350 4.90 11.16 28.39
CA GLY A 350 4.39 10.95 29.74
C GLY A 350 5.42 11.36 30.77
N GLY A 351 4.96 11.87 31.90
CA GLY A 351 5.81 12.41 32.97
C GLY A 351 6.30 13.84 32.72
N LYS A 352 7.16 14.36 33.61
CA LYS A 352 7.69 15.72 33.59
C LYS A 352 9.22 15.72 33.73
N CYS A 353 9.86 16.65 33.00
CA CYS A 353 11.30 16.92 33.10
C CYS A 353 11.57 18.33 33.59
N ARG A 354 12.72 18.56 34.24
CA ARG A 354 13.28 19.89 34.44
C ARG A 354 14.56 20.09 33.67
N ALA A 355 14.73 21.25 33.08
CA ALA A 355 16.00 21.72 32.53
C ALA A 355 16.63 22.67 33.53
N TYR A 356 17.91 22.50 33.87
CA TYR A 356 18.62 23.37 34.82
C TYR A 356 20.09 23.51 34.41
N ARG A 357 20.71 24.56 34.98
CA ARG A 357 22.16 24.81 34.91
C ARG A 357 22.72 24.93 36.32
N THR A 358 24.02 24.69 36.42
CA THR A 358 24.74 24.91 37.65
C THR A 358 25.59 26.20 37.53
N VAL A 359 25.21 27.25 38.26
CA VAL A 359 25.91 28.52 38.27
C VAL A 359 26.48 28.69 39.71
N ASP A 360 27.77 28.86 39.84
CA ASP A 360 28.47 29.01 41.14
C ASP A 360 28.13 27.92 42.20
N GLY A 361 27.89 26.68 41.69
CA GLY A 361 27.57 25.53 42.53
C GLY A 361 26.08 25.41 42.92
N VAL A 362 25.24 26.31 42.44
CA VAL A 362 23.79 26.32 42.70
C VAL A 362 23.03 25.91 41.43
N GLU A 363 22.06 25.01 41.58
CA GLU A 363 21.19 24.62 40.45
C GLU A 363 20.14 25.71 40.21
N GLU A 364 20.13 26.27 39.01
CA GLU A 364 19.11 27.20 38.55
C GLU A 364 18.19 26.49 37.54
N THR A 365 16.90 26.31 37.90
CA THR A 365 15.91 25.68 36.98
C THR A 365 15.52 26.69 35.91
N LEU A 366 15.72 26.29 34.64
CA LEU A 366 15.41 27.11 33.48
C LEU A 366 13.97 26.89 32.99
N ALA A 367 13.52 25.63 33.03
CA ALA A 367 12.17 25.22 32.58
C ALA A 367 11.74 23.90 33.21
N VAL A 368 10.43 23.74 33.36
CA VAL A 368 9.78 22.45 33.62
C VAL A 368 8.97 22.12 32.35
N MET A 369 9.15 20.93 31.84
CA MET A 369 8.57 20.48 30.55
C MET A 369 7.59 19.33 30.80
N GLU A 370 6.48 19.35 30.07
CA GLU A 370 5.32 18.45 30.20
C GLU A 370 5.08 17.62 28.93
N PRO A 371 4.18 16.62 28.94
CA PRO A 371 3.84 15.84 27.75
C PRO A 371 3.41 16.72 26.56
N GLY A 372 3.96 16.42 25.37
CA GLY A 372 3.80 17.19 24.14
C GLY A 372 4.94 18.18 23.87
N GLU A 373 5.78 18.49 24.86
CA GLU A 373 6.93 19.37 24.67
C GLU A 373 8.18 18.61 24.23
N THR A 374 9.07 19.32 23.52
CA THR A 374 10.34 18.78 23.00
C THR A 374 11.53 19.46 23.68
N PHE A 375 12.64 18.73 23.80
CA PHE A 375 13.89 19.25 24.33
C PHE A 375 15.12 18.59 23.69
N GLY A 376 16.23 19.30 23.75
CA GLY A 376 17.50 18.85 23.17
C GLY A 376 17.61 19.00 21.65
N GLU A 377 16.59 19.55 20.99
CA GLU A 377 16.51 19.77 19.54
C GLU A 377 17.55 20.78 19.05
N MET A 378 17.84 21.84 19.85
CA MET A 378 18.81 22.88 19.47
C MET A 378 20.20 22.32 19.26
N ALA A 379 20.65 21.45 20.16
CA ALA A 379 21.96 20.80 20.07
C ALA A 379 22.04 19.88 18.85
N LEU A 380 20.92 19.23 18.49
CA LEU A 380 20.82 18.35 17.32
C LEU A 380 20.79 19.14 16.00
N ILE A 381 20.04 20.25 15.93
CA ILE A 381 19.87 21.09 14.73
C ILE A 381 21.13 21.92 14.43
N LEU A 382 21.75 22.50 15.47
CA LEU A 382 22.88 23.42 15.35
C LEU A 382 24.23 22.70 15.46
N TYR A 383 24.26 21.40 15.79
CA TYR A 383 25.48 20.62 16.06
C TYR A 383 26.29 21.21 17.23
N GLU A 384 25.62 21.83 18.20
CA GLU A 384 26.21 22.43 19.39
C GLU A 384 26.14 21.46 20.59
N PRO A 385 26.97 21.63 21.64
CA PRO A 385 26.81 20.91 22.91
C PRO A 385 25.47 21.22 23.58
N ARG A 386 25.01 20.33 24.48
CA ARG A 386 23.79 20.53 25.28
C ARG A 386 23.86 21.84 26.09
N ALA A 387 22.86 22.67 25.94
CA ALA A 387 22.80 23.99 26.56
C ALA A 387 22.43 23.98 28.05
N ALA A 388 21.91 22.87 28.57
CA ALA A 388 21.47 22.68 29.95
C ALA A 388 21.45 21.18 30.30
N THR A 389 21.40 20.86 31.61
CA THR A 389 21.13 19.51 32.09
C THR A 389 19.63 19.28 32.15
N VAL A 390 19.16 18.11 31.65
CA VAL A 390 17.75 17.71 31.74
C VAL A 390 17.62 16.48 32.63
N GLN A 391 16.70 16.57 33.60
CA GLN A 391 16.45 15.56 34.61
C GLN A 391 14.95 15.23 34.69
N ALA A 392 14.61 13.97 34.82
CA ALA A 392 13.26 13.49 35.07
C ALA A 392 12.80 13.88 36.48
N ILE A 393 11.62 14.52 36.61
CA ILE A 393 10.99 14.84 37.89
C ILE A 393 10.24 13.61 38.42
N ASP A 394 9.50 12.94 37.55
CA ASP A 394 8.78 11.72 37.83
C ASP A 394 9.20 10.61 36.84
N ALA A 395 8.42 9.55 36.69
CA ALA A 395 8.69 8.53 35.67
C ALA A 395 8.36 9.08 34.27
N VAL A 396 9.41 9.39 33.49
CA VAL A 396 9.29 10.06 32.19
C VAL A 396 9.44 9.06 31.06
N THR A 397 8.50 9.09 30.12
CA THR A 397 8.62 8.39 28.85
C THR A 397 8.74 9.39 27.71
N VAL A 398 9.75 9.22 26.86
CA VAL A 398 10.06 10.10 25.73
C VAL A 398 10.14 9.31 24.43
N LEU A 399 9.85 9.96 23.30
CA LEU A 399 10.27 9.56 21.97
C LEU A 399 11.64 10.14 21.68
N VAL A 400 12.54 9.34 21.11
CA VAL A 400 13.93 9.74 20.80
C VAL A 400 14.08 9.93 19.30
N LEU A 401 14.47 11.14 18.90
CA LEU A 401 14.78 11.50 17.51
C LEU A 401 16.30 11.67 17.39
N ASP A 402 16.99 10.70 16.78
CA ASP A 402 18.41 10.80 16.51
C ASP A 402 18.72 11.59 15.23
N GLN A 403 20.02 11.89 15.02
CA GLN A 403 20.49 12.69 13.88
C GLN A 403 20.15 12.03 12.53
N ALA A 404 20.23 10.71 12.43
CA ALA A 404 19.94 9.98 11.20
C ALA A 404 18.45 10.08 10.85
N THR A 405 17.58 9.81 11.80
CA THR A 405 16.14 9.93 11.65
C THR A 405 15.70 11.37 11.34
N MET A 406 16.35 12.36 11.94
CA MET A 406 16.07 13.77 11.67
C MET A 406 16.45 14.15 10.23
N ASN A 407 17.59 13.71 9.74
CA ASN A 407 18.05 14.00 8.38
C ASN A 407 17.19 13.29 7.32
N GLU A 408 16.80 12.05 7.59
CA GLU A 408 16.01 11.22 6.66
C GLU A 408 14.51 11.55 6.72
N GLY A 409 13.96 11.75 7.93
CA GLY A 409 12.51 11.87 8.14
C GLY A 409 11.95 13.28 7.93
N LEU A 410 12.74 14.32 8.19
CA LEU A 410 12.31 15.72 8.05
C LEU A 410 12.85 16.39 6.77
N GLY A 411 13.55 15.67 5.90
CA GLY A 411 14.14 16.23 4.67
C GLY A 411 15.11 17.40 4.94
N LEU A 412 15.73 17.42 6.14
CA LEU A 412 16.60 18.53 6.57
C LEU A 412 17.96 18.58 5.85
N SER A 413 18.19 17.72 4.87
CA SER A 413 19.33 17.75 3.97
C SER A 413 19.21 18.79 2.84
N GLY A 414 17.98 19.32 2.57
CA GLY A 414 17.69 20.26 1.50
C GLY A 414 17.46 21.70 1.98
N TRP A 415 16.75 22.48 1.16
CA TRP A 415 16.38 23.87 1.46
C TRP A 415 15.62 24.04 2.77
N THR A 416 14.71 23.12 3.08
CA THR A 416 13.96 23.09 4.34
C THR A 416 14.89 23.00 5.56
N GLY A 417 15.91 22.15 5.49
CA GLY A 417 16.90 22.03 6.57
C GLY A 417 17.75 23.31 6.73
N THR A 418 18.07 23.98 5.63
CA THR A 418 18.77 25.27 5.68
C THR A 418 17.92 26.33 6.35
N LEU A 419 16.61 26.39 6.06
CA LEU A 419 15.68 27.31 6.68
C LEU A 419 15.51 27.02 8.17
N VAL A 420 15.31 25.75 8.56
CA VAL A 420 15.17 25.34 9.97
C VAL A 420 16.43 25.68 10.76
N ARG A 421 17.63 25.41 10.24
CA ARG A 421 18.89 25.79 10.88
C ARG A 421 19.02 27.31 11.03
N ALA A 422 18.65 28.09 10.01
CA ALA A 422 18.71 29.54 10.07
C ALA A 422 17.75 30.11 11.13
N LEU A 423 16.56 29.54 11.29
CA LEU A 423 15.60 29.93 12.34
C LEU A 423 16.11 29.55 13.72
N ALA A 424 16.63 28.32 13.87
CA ALA A 424 17.21 27.86 15.13
C ALA A 424 18.41 28.73 15.54
N GLN A 425 19.28 29.11 14.61
CA GLN A 425 20.41 30.01 14.88
C GLN A 425 19.95 31.39 15.34
N ARG A 426 18.97 31.99 14.66
CA ARG A 426 18.40 33.29 15.07
C ARG A 426 17.78 33.22 16.46
N PHE A 427 17.12 32.13 16.79
CA PHE A 427 16.52 31.93 18.12
C PHE A 427 17.62 31.79 19.19
N SER A 428 18.67 31.02 18.96
CA SER A 428 19.82 30.89 19.84
C SER A 428 20.53 32.24 20.06
N ASP A 429 20.72 33.02 19.01
CA ASP A 429 21.33 34.35 19.12
C ASP A 429 20.47 35.32 19.89
N LEU A 430 19.15 35.28 19.70
CA LEU A 430 18.20 36.08 20.46
C LEU A 430 18.21 35.71 21.96
N GLU A 431 18.26 34.44 22.31
CA GLU A 431 18.39 34.00 23.69
C GLU A 431 19.70 34.44 24.32
N ARG A 432 20.81 34.42 23.57
CA ARG A 432 22.09 34.94 24.07
C ARG A 432 22.03 36.46 24.29
N MET A 433 21.39 37.25 23.43
CA MET A 433 21.23 38.68 23.59
C MET A 433 20.35 39.02 24.77
N VAL A 434 19.22 38.35 24.95
CA VAL A 434 18.33 38.58 26.13
C VAL A 434 19.06 38.27 27.43
N ARG A 435 19.87 37.23 27.47
CA ARG A 435 20.69 36.87 28.63
C ARG A 435 21.77 37.90 28.93
N SER A 436 22.45 38.40 27.89
CA SER A 436 23.50 39.45 28.07
C SER A 436 22.95 40.81 28.48
N SER A 437 21.68 41.10 28.17
CA SER A 437 21.01 42.37 28.55
C SER A 437 20.36 42.37 29.93
N GLY A 438 20.47 41.30 30.72
CA GLY A 438 19.96 41.25 32.10
C GLY A 438 18.43 41.26 32.25
N LEU A 439 17.68 41.13 31.14
CA LEU A 439 16.22 41.06 31.14
C LEU A 439 15.78 39.65 31.58
N ARG A 440 15.33 39.51 32.84
CA ARG A 440 14.66 38.31 33.33
C ARG A 440 13.31 38.15 32.61
N ARG A 441 13.00 36.96 32.13
CA ARG A 441 11.62 36.60 31.76
C ARG A 441 10.73 36.73 32.98
N THR A 442 9.74 37.65 32.94
CA THR A 442 8.58 37.67 33.86
C THR A 442 7.62 36.54 33.50
#